data_965f8f51c8ea9a427b5c9489fb7bf0df
#
_entry.id   965f8f51c8ea9a427b5c9489fb7bf0df
#
_cell.length_a   1.000
_cell.length_b   1.000
_cell.length_c   1.000
_cell.angle_alpha   90.00
_cell.angle_beta   90.00
_cell.angle_gamma   90.00
#
_symmetry.space_group_name_H-M   'P 1'
#
loop_
_entity.id
_entity.type
_entity.pdbx_description
1 polymer ?
#
loop_
_entity_poly.entity_id
_entity_poly.type
_entity_poly.pdbx_seq_one_letter_code
_entity_poly.pdbx_strand_id
1 'polypeptide(L)'
;MMGDSSINMDSKLLYRLKEGDRDAFNTVYWRYSPKVYNTVLYLLNDSDAAEDIVQELFLTIWERRGQIQPELNFEAYIATIARNLAYNYVRKAFHNNQSVEDINDSNLITNSDEGTIEAESLREYIFNVISSFPEMRRKVFIMSRFESLSHAEIAEKLTISERTVAVHIYHALKELRKVLGDKAVAFLFIYLSM
;
A
#
# COMPACT_ATOMS: atom_id res chain seq x y z
N MET A 1 -21.43 23.27 -12.47
CA MET A 1 -22.34 22.10 -12.42
C MET A 1 -21.82 21.02 -13.39
N MET A 2 -20.67 20.40 -13.10
CA MET A 2 -20.11 19.29 -13.91
C MET A 2 -19.61 18.09 -13.04
N GLY A 3 -20.09 17.99 -11.81
CA GLY A 3 -19.67 16.93 -10.87
C GLY A 3 -20.63 15.74 -10.75
N ASP A 4 -21.84 15.83 -11.27
CA ASP A 4 -22.92 14.87 -10.93
C ASP A 4 -23.04 13.68 -11.89
N SER A 5 -22.51 13.78 -13.10
CA SER A 5 -22.66 12.72 -14.11
C SER A 5 -21.63 11.58 -13.97
N SER A 6 -20.44 11.85 -13.45
CA SER A 6 -19.40 10.82 -13.29
C SER A 6 -19.66 9.92 -12.08
N ILE A 7 -20.12 10.49 -10.98
CA ILE A 7 -20.48 9.73 -9.76
C ILE A 7 -21.62 8.76 -10.06
N ASN A 8 -22.61 9.19 -10.85
CA ASN A 8 -23.77 8.35 -11.19
C ASN A 8 -23.45 7.19 -12.14
N MET A 9 -22.44 7.33 -13.01
CA MET A 9 -22.02 6.26 -13.92
C MET A 9 -21.22 5.18 -13.20
N ASP A 10 -20.33 5.56 -12.31
CA ASP A 10 -19.51 4.63 -11.52
C ASP A 10 -20.36 3.84 -10.52
N SER A 11 -21.31 4.47 -9.85
CA SER A 11 -22.25 3.76 -8.97
C SER A 11 -23.07 2.70 -9.71
N LYS A 12 -23.60 3.01 -10.89
CA LYS A 12 -24.33 2.02 -11.71
C LYS A 12 -23.46 0.83 -12.11
N LEU A 13 -22.19 1.07 -12.45
CA LEU A 13 -21.24 0.01 -12.78
C LEU A 13 -21.00 -0.89 -11.56
N LEU A 14 -20.84 -0.29 -10.37
CA LEU A 14 -20.61 -1.04 -9.13
C LEU A 14 -21.84 -1.82 -8.67
N TYR A 15 -23.05 -1.33 -8.90
CA TYR A 15 -24.28 -2.11 -8.68
C TYR A 15 -24.33 -3.35 -9.57
N ARG A 16 -24.02 -3.22 -10.86
CA ARG A 16 -23.96 -4.36 -11.79
C ARG A 16 -22.88 -5.36 -11.36
N LEU A 17 -21.69 -4.88 -10.94
CA LEU A 17 -20.63 -5.73 -10.39
C LEU A 17 -21.12 -6.52 -9.17
N LYS A 18 -21.81 -5.85 -8.25
CA LYS A 18 -22.38 -6.47 -7.04
C LYS A 18 -23.34 -7.60 -7.37
N GLU A 19 -24.15 -7.45 -8.41
CA GLU A 19 -25.08 -8.46 -8.91
C GLU A 19 -24.39 -9.60 -9.71
N GLY A 20 -23.08 -9.54 -9.88
CA GLY A 20 -22.30 -10.58 -10.55
C GLY A 20 -22.20 -10.44 -12.06
N ASP A 21 -22.44 -9.25 -12.60
CA ASP A 21 -22.28 -8.96 -14.02
C ASP A 21 -20.79 -9.00 -14.40
N ARG A 22 -20.44 -9.94 -15.29
CA ARG A 22 -19.07 -10.16 -15.76
C ARG A 22 -18.54 -9.01 -16.61
N ASP A 23 -19.39 -8.35 -17.39
CA ASP A 23 -18.96 -7.21 -18.22
C ASP A 23 -18.66 -5.99 -17.34
N ALA A 24 -19.45 -5.80 -16.27
CA ALA A 24 -19.16 -4.80 -15.27
C ALA A 24 -17.82 -5.10 -14.56
N PHE A 25 -17.56 -6.37 -14.21
CA PHE A 25 -16.27 -6.78 -13.64
C PHE A 25 -15.11 -6.50 -14.60
N ASN A 26 -15.23 -6.88 -15.87
CA ASN A 26 -14.20 -6.63 -16.87
C ASN A 26 -13.93 -5.13 -17.02
N THR A 27 -14.97 -4.30 -17.01
CA THR A 27 -14.82 -2.84 -17.08
C THR A 27 -14.06 -2.29 -15.88
N VAL A 28 -14.37 -2.76 -14.68
CA VAL A 28 -13.67 -2.39 -13.45
C VAL A 28 -12.22 -2.87 -13.49
N TYR A 29 -11.99 -4.11 -13.92
CA TYR A 29 -10.64 -4.66 -14.06
C TYR A 29 -9.77 -3.80 -14.97
N TRP A 30 -10.18 -3.53 -16.19
CA TRP A 30 -9.40 -2.76 -17.16
C TRP A 30 -9.19 -1.30 -16.74
N ARG A 31 -10.10 -0.74 -15.97
CA ARG A 31 -9.97 0.64 -15.45
C ARG A 31 -8.96 0.75 -14.34
N TYR A 32 -8.91 -0.20 -13.42
CA TYR A 32 -8.15 -0.09 -12.17
C TYR A 32 -6.87 -0.92 -12.15
N SER A 33 -6.78 -2.03 -12.90
CA SER A 33 -5.60 -2.90 -12.87
C SER A 33 -4.28 -2.19 -13.22
N PRO A 34 -4.21 -1.27 -14.21
CA PRO A 34 -2.94 -0.59 -14.49
C PRO A 34 -2.50 0.33 -13.34
N LYS A 35 -3.47 1.00 -12.69
CA LYS A 35 -3.17 1.88 -11.55
C LYS A 35 -2.69 1.08 -10.36
N VAL A 36 -3.33 -0.03 -10.05
CA VAL A 36 -2.93 -0.94 -8.96
C VAL A 36 -1.56 -1.52 -9.25
N TYR A 37 -1.35 -2.08 -10.45
CA TYR A 37 -0.05 -2.65 -10.87
C TYR A 37 1.09 -1.65 -10.71
N ASN A 38 0.96 -0.46 -11.28
CA ASN A 38 2.01 0.56 -11.21
C ASN A 38 2.28 0.99 -9.76
N THR A 39 1.24 1.08 -8.92
CA THR A 39 1.39 1.43 -7.52
C THR A 39 2.13 0.33 -6.76
N VAL A 40 1.74 -0.93 -6.93
CA VAL A 40 2.38 -2.07 -6.27
C VAL A 40 3.80 -2.28 -6.78
N LEU A 41 4.02 -2.19 -8.11
CA LEU A 41 5.36 -2.25 -8.70
C LEU A 41 6.28 -1.17 -8.14
N TYR A 42 5.78 0.06 -8.03
CA TYR A 42 6.53 1.16 -7.42
C TYR A 42 6.89 0.87 -5.95
N LEU A 43 5.97 0.26 -5.20
CA LEU A 43 6.18 -0.07 -3.79
C LEU A 43 7.16 -1.24 -3.60
N LEU A 44 6.96 -2.33 -4.33
CA LEU A 44 7.69 -3.59 -4.13
C LEU A 44 8.95 -3.70 -4.99
N ASN A 45 9.04 -2.94 -6.09
CA ASN A 45 10.09 -3.05 -7.11
C ASN A 45 10.25 -4.50 -7.62
N ASP A 46 9.13 -5.21 -7.72
CA ASP A 46 9.03 -6.63 -8.08
C ASP A 46 7.80 -6.79 -8.99
N SER A 47 8.06 -7.10 -10.28
CA SER A 47 7.01 -7.20 -11.30
C SER A 47 6.11 -8.41 -11.07
N ASP A 48 6.70 -9.54 -10.68
CA ASP A 48 5.97 -10.79 -10.51
C ASP A 48 5.04 -10.67 -9.30
N ALA A 49 5.55 -10.11 -8.20
CA ALA A 49 4.73 -9.80 -7.04
C ALA A 49 3.61 -8.79 -7.35
N ALA A 50 3.89 -7.79 -8.21
CA ALA A 50 2.87 -6.83 -8.60
C ALA A 50 1.75 -7.47 -9.42
N GLU A 51 2.09 -8.39 -10.34
CA GLU A 51 1.11 -9.16 -11.11
C GLU A 51 0.27 -10.06 -10.22
N ASP A 52 0.89 -10.82 -9.33
CA ASP A 52 0.20 -11.72 -8.39
C ASP A 52 -0.77 -10.94 -7.49
N ILE A 53 -0.34 -9.80 -6.95
CA ILE A 53 -1.19 -8.95 -6.10
C ILE A 53 -2.37 -8.38 -6.89
N VAL A 54 -2.17 -7.97 -8.13
CA VAL A 54 -3.29 -7.51 -8.97
C VAL A 54 -4.29 -8.63 -9.20
N GLN A 55 -3.84 -9.83 -9.53
CA GLN A 55 -4.73 -10.98 -9.74
C GLN A 55 -5.50 -11.32 -8.46
N GLU A 56 -4.84 -11.43 -7.31
CA GLU A 56 -5.46 -11.74 -6.03
C GLU A 56 -6.43 -10.65 -5.57
N LEU A 57 -6.12 -9.39 -5.84
CA LEU A 57 -7.00 -8.25 -5.57
C LEU A 57 -8.32 -8.36 -6.33
N PHE A 58 -8.27 -8.60 -7.64
CA PHE A 58 -9.48 -8.67 -8.45
C PHE A 58 -10.26 -9.95 -8.19
N LEU A 59 -9.60 -11.07 -7.85
CA LEU A 59 -10.25 -12.27 -7.36
C LEU A 59 -11.02 -11.97 -6.05
N THR A 60 -10.39 -11.30 -5.10
CA THR A 60 -11.03 -10.87 -3.84
C THR A 60 -12.24 -9.96 -4.08
N ILE A 61 -12.12 -9.01 -5.02
CA ILE A 61 -13.25 -8.14 -5.40
C ILE A 61 -14.41 -8.98 -5.95
N TRP A 62 -14.12 -9.94 -6.82
CA TRP A 62 -15.14 -10.81 -7.39
C TRP A 62 -15.82 -11.69 -6.37
N GLU A 63 -15.05 -12.32 -5.49
CA GLU A 63 -15.57 -13.17 -4.41
C GLU A 63 -16.43 -12.39 -3.42
N ARG A 64 -15.99 -11.18 -3.06
CA ARG A 64 -16.68 -10.31 -2.09
C ARG A 64 -17.61 -9.30 -2.72
N ARG A 65 -17.94 -9.43 -4.01
CA ARG A 65 -18.74 -8.44 -4.76
C ARG A 65 -20.07 -8.07 -4.11
N GLY A 66 -20.72 -9.04 -3.45
CA GLY A 66 -21.95 -8.81 -2.71
C GLY A 66 -21.84 -7.84 -1.53
N GLN A 67 -20.61 -7.63 -1.02
CA GLN A 67 -20.32 -6.72 0.11
C GLN A 67 -19.96 -5.31 -0.37
N ILE A 68 -19.79 -5.10 -1.69
CA ILE A 68 -19.48 -3.79 -2.25
C ILE A 68 -20.60 -2.82 -1.93
N GLN A 69 -20.22 -1.64 -1.50
CA GLN A 69 -21.13 -0.51 -1.22
C GLN A 69 -20.90 0.56 -2.31
N PRO A 70 -21.75 0.59 -3.35
CA PRO A 70 -21.55 1.46 -4.52
C PRO A 70 -21.60 2.96 -4.20
N GLU A 71 -22.11 3.33 -3.03
CA GLU A 71 -22.18 4.70 -2.53
C GLU A 71 -20.88 5.18 -1.88
N LEU A 72 -19.99 4.24 -1.52
CA LEU A 72 -18.71 4.54 -0.89
C LEU A 72 -17.60 4.69 -1.93
N ASN A 73 -16.48 5.22 -1.46
CA ASN A 73 -15.29 5.39 -2.30
C ASN A 73 -14.66 4.03 -2.66
N PHE A 74 -14.96 3.57 -3.87
CA PHE A 74 -14.45 2.29 -4.37
C PHE A 74 -12.94 2.29 -4.60
N GLU A 75 -12.32 3.44 -4.93
CA GLU A 75 -10.87 3.53 -5.04
C GLU A 75 -10.19 3.31 -3.68
N ALA A 76 -10.77 3.85 -2.61
CA ALA A 76 -10.26 3.60 -1.25
C ALA A 76 -10.40 2.13 -0.84
N TYR A 77 -11.48 1.46 -1.26
CA TYR A 77 -11.67 0.03 -1.05
C TYR A 77 -10.60 -0.79 -1.77
N ILE A 78 -10.36 -0.53 -3.07
CA ILE A 78 -9.27 -1.15 -3.85
C ILE A 78 -7.91 -0.90 -3.19
N ALA A 79 -7.63 0.34 -2.79
CA ALA A 79 -6.36 0.70 -2.16
C ALA A 79 -6.15 -0.06 -0.84
N THR A 80 -7.21 -0.28 -0.06
CA THR A 80 -7.15 -1.05 1.18
C THR A 80 -6.82 -2.52 0.91
N ILE A 81 -7.45 -3.16 -0.09
CA ILE A 81 -7.14 -4.55 -0.45
C ILE A 81 -5.70 -4.65 -0.96
N ALA A 82 -5.28 -3.77 -1.90
CA ALA A 82 -3.93 -3.76 -2.44
C ALA A 82 -2.86 -3.64 -1.35
N ARG A 83 -3.11 -2.76 -0.38
CA ARG A 83 -2.25 -2.55 0.78
C ARG A 83 -2.10 -3.81 1.61
N ASN A 84 -3.22 -4.46 1.96
CA ASN A 84 -3.21 -5.66 2.79
C ASN A 84 -2.48 -6.82 2.10
N LEU A 85 -2.67 -6.98 0.78
CA LEU A 85 -1.98 -8.00 -0.01
C LEU A 85 -0.46 -7.73 -0.09
N ALA A 86 -0.08 -6.48 -0.37
CA ALA A 86 1.32 -6.10 -0.40
C ALA A 86 1.99 -6.27 0.99
N TYR A 87 1.30 -5.93 2.07
CA TYR A 87 1.75 -6.19 3.43
C TYR A 87 2.02 -7.69 3.68
N ASN A 88 1.06 -8.54 3.35
CA ASN A 88 1.21 -9.99 3.52
C ASN A 88 2.36 -10.55 2.67
N TYR A 89 2.56 -10.04 1.45
CA TYR A 89 3.70 -10.40 0.60
C TYR A 89 5.03 -10.07 1.27
N VAL A 90 5.17 -8.83 1.76
CA VAL A 90 6.39 -8.38 2.44
C VAL A 90 6.66 -9.19 3.70
N ARG A 91 5.64 -9.43 4.53
CA ARG A 91 5.74 -10.24 5.75
C ARG A 91 6.24 -11.65 5.45
N LYS A 92 5.64 -12.35 4.48
CA LYS A 92 6.09 -13.70 4.07
C LYS A 92 7.55 -13.69 3.59
N ALA A 93 7.96 -12.66 2.86
CA ALA A 93 9.32 -12.57 2.35
C ALA A 93 10.36 -12.32 3.47
N PHE A 94 9.99 -11.64 4.55
CA PHE A 94 10.85 -11.52 5.74
C PHE A 94 11.01 -12.85 6.46
N HIS A 95 9.92 -13.59 6.68
CA HIS A 95 9.97 -14.91 7.30
C HIS A 95 10.86 -15.88 6.52
N ASN A 96 10.74 -15.93 5.20
CA ASN A 96 11.55 -16.81 4.38
C ASN A 96 13.05 -16.46 4.38
N ASN A 97 13.42 -15.22 4.65
CA ASN A 97 14.82 -14.82 4.74
C ASN A 97 15.48 -15.12 6.09
N GLN A 98 14.71 -15.34 7.14
CA GLN A 98 15.23 -15.77 8.46
C GLN A 98 15.34 -17.29 8.56
N SER A 99 14.64 -18.05 7.71
CA SER A 99 14.56 -19.52 7.76
C SER A 99 15.61 -20.21 6.88
N VAL A 100 16.86 -19.74 6.81
CA VAL A 100 17.92 -20.51 6.13
C VAL A 100 18.57 -21.55 7.06
N GLU A 101 18.22 -21.60 8.34
CA GLU A 101 18.78 -22.58 9.28
C GLU A 101 17.81 -23.64 9.84
N ASP A 102 16.50 -23.59 9.56
CA ASP A 102 15.61 -24.67 10.01
C ASP A 102 14.51 -24.98 8.98
N ILE A 103 14.77 -26.02 8.17
CA ILE A 103 13.74 -26.69 7.41
C ILE A 103 13.06 -27.68 8.37
N ASN A 104 11.89 -27.36 8.84
CA ASN A 104 10.83 -28.36 9.05
C ASN A 104 9.45 -27.74 9.23
N ASP A 105 8.66 -28.04 8.25
CA ASP A 105 7.24 -28.51 8.32
C ASP A 105 6.13 -27.59 8.83
N SER A 106 5.24 -27.38 7.86
CA SER A 106 3.76 -27.33 7.96
C SER A 106 3.12 -26.51 9.08
N ASN A 107 2.30 -25.65 8.60
CA ASN A 107 0.92 -25.35 9.00
C ASN A 107 0.56 -23.89 9.15
N LEU A 108 -0.36 -23.49 8.24
CA LEU A 108 -1.70 -23.05 8.58
C LEU A 108 -1.81 -22.02 9.73
N ILE A 109 -2.21 -20.80 9.31
CA ILE A 109 -3.17 -19.99 10.06
C ILE A 109 -3.21 -20.33 11.56
N THR A 110 -2.38 -19.71 12.33
CA THR A 110 -2.68 -19.48 13.73
C THR A 110 -2.34 -18.04 14.11
N ASN A 111 -3.34 -17.47 14.73
CA ASN A 111 -3.42 -16.13 15.25
C ASN A 111 -2.26 -15.77 16.16
N SER A 112 -1.89 -14.50 16.08
CA SER A 112 -1.50 -13.63 17.20
C SER A 112 -0.44 -14.19 18.17
N ASP A 113 0.69 -13.71 18.15
CA ASP A 113 1.63 -13.23 19.17
C ASP A 113 3.07 -13.19 18.64
N GLU A 114 3.54 -14.16 17.86
CA GLU A 114 4.89 -14.11 17.27
C GLU A 114 5.01 -13.04 16.18
N GLY A 115 3.97 -12.87 15.34
CA GLY A 115 3.94 -11.82 14.32
C GLY A 115 3.91 -10.39 14.87
N THR A 116 3.48 -10.20 16.10
CA THR A 116 3.51 -8.89 16.79
C THR A 116 4.90 -8.52 17.26
N ILE A 117 5.69 -9.44 17.79
CA ILE A 117 7.06 -9.20 18.28
C ILE A 117 8.00 -8.85 17.12
N GLU A 118 7.89 -9.55 16.00
CA GLU A 118 8.70 -9.30 14.81
C GLU A 118 8.32 -7.99 14.12
N ALA A 119 7.03 -7.67 14.05
CA ALA A 119 6.53 -6.39 13.53
C ALA A 119 6.99 -5.23 14.43
N GLU A 120 7.02 -5.40 15.73
CA GLU A 120 7.52 -4.43 16.69
C GLU A 120 9.04 -4.18 16.52
N SER A 121 9.82 -5.23 16.38
CA SER A 121 11.28 -5.15 16.13
C SER A 121 11.60 -4.46 14.80
N LEU A 122 10.87 -4.76 13.74
CA LEU A 122 11.02 -4.09 12.45
C LEU A 122 10.61 -2.62 12.53
N ARG A 123 9.53 -2.32 13.24
CA ARG A 123 9.06 -0.96 13.49
C ARG A 123 10.13 -0.14 14.22
N GLU A 124 10.69 -0.67 15.29
CA GLU A 124 11.75 0.00 16.06
C GLU A 124 12.98 0.25 15.18
N TYR A 125 13.39 -0.72 14.38
CA TYR A 125 14.49 -0.58 13.44
C TYR A 125 14.23 0.54 12.41
N ILE A 126 13.03 0.58 11.83
CA ILE A 126 12.61 1.64 10.90
C ILE A 126 12.65 3.02 11.57
N PHE A 127 12.13 3.13 12.81
CA PHE A 127 12.17 4.38 13.55
C PHE A 127 13.62 4.84 13.84
N ASN A 128 14.53 3.93 14.12
CA ASN A 128 15.95 4.22 14.30
C ASN A 128 16.56 4.78 13.00
N VAL A 129 16.25 4.20 11.85
CA VAL A 129 16.71 4.71 10.54
C VAL A 129 16.13 6.10 10.26
N ILE A 130 14.84 6.31 10.49
CA ILE A 130 14.20 7.62 10.30
C ILE A 130 14.79 8.67 11.24
N SER A 131 15.13 8.27 12.47
CA SER A 131 15.76 9.16 13.47
C SER A 131 17.15 9.62 13.05
N SER A 132 17.85 8.84 12.24
CA SER A 132 19.16 9.19 11.69
C SER A 132 19.11 10.19 10.52
N PHE A 133 17.93 10.46 9.95
CA PHE A 133 17.82 11.41 8.85
C PHE A 133 18.18 12.84 9.27
N PRO A 134 18.73 13.65 8.35
CA PRO A 134 18.84 15.08 8.54
C PRO A 134 17.50 15.69 8.95
N GLU A 135 17.52 16.66 9.86
CA GLU A 135 16.34 17.19 10.55
C GLU A 135 15.19 17.56 9.59
N MET A 136 15.50 18.30 8.51
CA MET A 136 14.48 18.72 7.56
C MET A 136 13.87 17.52 6.82
N ARG A 137 14.69 16.55 6.40
CA ARG A 137 14.21 15.33 5.74
C ARG A 137 13.33 14.52 6.66
N ARG A 138 13.72 14.36 7.91
CA ARG A 138 12.95 13.66 8.94
C ARG A 138 11.60 14.32 9.17
N LYS A 139 11.55 15.67 9.35
CA LYS A 139 10.31 16.42 9.51
C LYS A 139 9.37 16.22 8.32
N VAL A 140 9.86 16.43 7.10
CA VAL A 140 9.08 16.24 5.87
C VAL A 140 8.54 14.81 5.78
N PHE A 141 9.38 13.81 6.07
CA PHE A 141 8.99 12.41 6.00
C PHE A 141 7.90 12.07 7.03
N ILE A 142 8.06 12.51 8.28
CA ILE A 142 7.07 12.32 9.34
C ILE A 142 5.74 12.98 8.96
N MET A 143 5.74 14.24 8.58
CA MET A 143 4.53 14.96 8.17
C MET A 143 3.79 14.26 7.02
N SER A 144 4.55 13.76 6.03
CA SER A 144 3.97 13.07 4.88
C SER A 144 3.40 11.69 5.22
N ARG A 145 4.05 10.92 6.10
CA ARG A 145 3.73 9.52 6.31
C ARG A 145 2.94 9.24 7.59
N PHE A 146 3.18 9.99 8.64
CA PHE A 146 2.50 9.80 9.92
C PHE A 146 1.37 10.80 10.17
N GLU A 147 1.51 12.03 9.61
CA GLU A 147 0.48 13.06 9.74
C GLU A 147 -0.41 13.14 8.49
N SER A 148 -0.12 12.32 7.46
CA SER A 148 -0.89 12.25 6.20
C SER A 148 -1.07 13.60 5.48
N LEU A 149 -0.13 14.53 5.69
CA LEU A 149 -0.17 15.84 5.04
C LEU A 149 0.22 15.76 3.57
N SER A 150 -0.46 16.53 2.74
CA SER A 150 -0.13 16.73 1.33
C SER A 150 1.19 17.52 1.16
N HIS A 151 1.79 17.43 -0.02
CA HIS A 151 3.01 18.20 -0.31
C HIS A 151 2.79 19.71 -0.17
N ALA A 152 1.61 20.21 -0.53
CA ALA A 152 1.25 21.62 -0.39
C ALA A 152 1.20 22.05 1.08
N GLU A 153 0.52 21.28 1.95
CA GLU A 153 0.42 21.56 3.38
C GLU A 153 1.78 21.49 4.08
N ILE A 154 2.63 20.52 3.70
CA ILE A 154 4.00 20.41 4.23
C ILE A 154 4.84 21.63 3.79
N ALA A 155 4.72 22.02 2.51
CA ALA A 155 5.44 23.15 1.95
C ALA A 155 5.09 24.44 2.68
N GLU A 156 3.80 24.68 2.94
CA GLU A 156 3.29 25.82 3.70
C GLU A 156 3.81 25.79 5.14
N LYS A 157 3.66 24.68 5.86
CA LYS A 157 4.08 24.56 7.27
C LYS A 157 5.58 24.76 7.47
N LEU A 158 6.40 24.30 6.51
CA LEU A 158 7.86 24.38 6.61
C LEU A 158 8.46 25.56 5.84
N THR A 159 7.64 26.35 5.17
CA THR A 159 8.08 27.51 4.36
C THR A 159 9.10 27.11 3.28
N ILE A 160 8.83 26.00 2.57
CA ILE A 160 9.62 25.46 1.48
C ILE A 160 8.75 25.22 0.25
N SER A 161 9.34 24.93 -0.92
CA SER A 161 8.56 24.59 -2.10
C SER A 161 8.06 23.15 -2.07
N GLU A 162 6.92 22.84 -2.71
CA GLU A 162 6.43 21.46 -2.89
C GLU A 162 7.48 20.59 -3.60
N ARG A 163 8.25 21.16 -4.51
CA ARG A 163 9.37 20.47 -5.16
C ARG A 163 10.43 20.07 -4.14
N THR A 164 10.73 20.91 -3.16
CA THR A 164 11.68 20.63 -2.08
C THR A 164 11.13 19.50 -1.19
N VAL A 165 9.82 19.51 -0.88
CA VAL A 165 9.14 18.41 -0.17
C VAL A 165 9.32 17.10 -0.92
N ALA A 166 9.02 17.06 -2.22
CA ALA A 166 9.17 15.87 -3.05
C ALA A 166 10.61 15.33 -3.06
N VAL A 167 11.61 16.24 -3.14
CA VAL A 167 13.03 15.87 -3.08
C VAL A 167 13.41 15.25 -1.73
N HIS A 168 12.94 15.81 -0.62
CA HIS A 168 13.20 15.23 0.72
C HIS A 168 12.57 13.85 0.86
N ILE A 169 11.33 13.66 0.40
CA ILE A 169 10.65 12.35 0.40
C ILE A 169 11.42 11.35 -0.46
N TYR A 170 11.82 11.73 -1.68
CA TYR A 170 12.62 10.88 -2.56
C TYR A 170 13.91 10.40 -1.90
N HIS A 171 14.66 11.30 -1.27
CA HIS A 171 15.92 10.94 -0.60
C HIS A 171 15.68 10.08 0.64
N ALA A 172 14.62 10.34 1.42
CA ALA A 172 14.25 9.50 2.56
C ALA A 172 13.95 8.07 2.12
N LEU A 173 13.15 7.90 1.06
CA LEU A 173 12.83 6.58 0.51
C LEU A 173 14.04 5.87 -0.07
N LYS A 174 14.91 6.59 -0.75
CA LYS A 174 16.16 6.03 -1.29
C LYS A 174 17.08 5.53 -0.16
N GLU A 175 17.17 6.26 0.93
CA GLU A 175 17.97 5.87 2.09
C GLU A 175 17.38 4.67 2.82
N LEU A 176 16.06 4.65 3.02
CA LEU A 176 15.35 3.51 3.57
C LEU A 176 15.53 2.25 2.70
N ARG A 177 15.40 2.36 1.38
CA ARG A 177 15.65 1.23 0.45
C ARG A 177 17.06 0.67 0.57
N LYS A 178 18.05 1.55 0.72
CA LYS A 178 19.45 1.13 0.87
C LYS A 178 19.69 0.32 2.14
N VAL A 179 19.00 0.66 3.22
CA VAL A 179 19.20 0.05 4.56
C VAL A 179 18.29 -1.14 4.78
N LEU A 180 17.03 -1.06 4.35
CA LEU A 180 15.99 -2.03 4.65
C LEU A 180 15.66 -2.95 3.46
N GLY A 181 16.18 -2.64 2.26
CA GLY A 181 15.75 -3.27 1.02
C GLY A 181 14.37 -2.78 0.54
N ASP A 182 14.05 -3.11 -0.71
CA ASP A 182 12.79 -2.66 -1.35
C ASP A 182 11.53 -3.12 -0.60
N LYS A 183 11.57 -4.35 -0.07
CA LYS A 183 10.43 -4.96 0.66
C LYS A 183 10.08 -4.24 1.96
N ALA A 184 11.08 -3.74 2.68
CA ALA A 184 10.83 -3.01 3.93
C ALA A 184 10.31 -1.59 3.70
N VAL A 185 10.64 -0.98 2.56
CA VAL A 185 10.05 0.31 2.17
C VAL A 185 8.56 0.15 1.84
N ALA A 186 8.19 -0.96 1.20
CA ALA A 186 6.80 -1.29 0.99
C ALA A 186 6.03 -1.47 2.31
N PHE A 187 6.64 -2.15 3.30
CA PHE A 187 6.09 -2.26 4.65
C PHE A 187 5.81 -0.89 5.27
N LEU A 188 6.75 0.04 5.16
CA LEU A 188 6.58 1.43 5.63
C LEU A 188 5.38 2.14 5.00
N PHE A 189 5.23 2.03 3.68
CA PHE A 189 4.10 2.64 2.99
C PHE A 189 2.77 2.05 3.42
N ILE A 190 2.75 0.78 3.72
CA ILE A 190 1.55 0.02 4.07
C ILE A 190 1.19 0.23 5.53
N TYR A 191 2.18 0.15 6.42
CA TYR A 191 1.96 0.20 7.87
C TYR A 191 1.68 1.61 8.38
N LEU A 192 2.32 2.63 7.80
CA LEU A 192 2.19 4.03 8.23
C LEU A 192 1.01 4.78 7.56
N SER A 193 0.29 4.13 6.66
CA SER A 193 -0.95 4.66 6.09
C SER A 193 -2.20 4.11 6.80
N MET A 194 -2.01 3.37 7.89
CA MET A 194 -3.06 2.93 8.82
C MET A 194 -3.25 3.95 9.94
#